data_7badf219886a4bab752c258988236542
#
_entry.id   7badf219886a4bab752c258988236542
#
_cell.length_a   1.000
_cell.length_b   1.000
_cell.length_c   1.000
_cell.angle_alpha   90.00
_cell.angle_beta   90.00
_cell.angle_gamma   90.00
#
_symmetry.space_group_name_H-M   'P 1'
#
loop_
_entity.id
_entity.type
_entity.pdbx_description
1 polymer ?
#
loop_
_entity_poly.entity_id
_entity_poly.type
_entity_poly.pdbx_seq_one_letter_code
_entity_poly.pdbx_strand_id
1 'polypeptide(L)'
;YISRSKFCTTSEYDAILSEHIKKFIEEYTDDNRDISDYIFSIQEAIKAGKDVDNRVLVPSYFVKTIRSLYEKGGSANYKEAVRLADQILSNSQYMHSSVINHILFMKCQSLARLHDREFFNAVRDVSEPEYSFLHGFYYRITRQRPKAIESYMRVLRQRPSDYRSKSELVLLYLQNDEHELALGLAKEVYERQKNNPINANNYLNCLFYKDDANIEPGLVEEILERLHSNQAQRAQEMYCSAKAKALAKFENKVEEAFELIEKGIVDFPDIKYPVLTL
;
A
#
# COMPACT_ATOMS: atom_id res chain seq x y z
N TYR A 1 -11.61 -30.43 10.05
CA TYR A 1 -12.23 -29.55 9.03
C TYR A 1 -13.68 -29.36 9.42
N ILE A 2 -14.01 -28.18 9.96
CA ILE A 2 -15.39 -27.85 10.28
C ILE A 2 -15.87 -26.99 9.12
N SER A 3 -16.70 -27.58 8.26
CA SER A 3 -17.48 -26.75 7.34
C SER A 3 -18.34 -25.79 8.17
N ARG A 4 -18.77 -24.68 7.63
CA ARG A 4 -19.91 -23.91 8.14
C ARG A 4 -21.15 -24.80 8.17
N SER A 5 -20.99 -25.98 8.73
CA SER A 5 -22.08 -26.90 8.97
C SER A 5 -22.96 -26.30 10.05
N LYS A 6 -24.21 -26.63 10.03
CA LYS A 6 -25.33 -26.14 10.85
C LYS A 6 -25.10 -26.16 12.38
N PHE A 7 -23.88 -26.41 12.87
CA PHE A 7 -23.54 -26.68 14.27
C PHE A 7 -22.45 -25.77 14.86
N CYS A 8 -21.87 -24.86 14.07
CA CYS A 8 -20.81 -23.98 14.57
C CYS A 8 -21.29 -22.53 14.54
N THR A 9 -21.16 -21.83 15.66
CA THR A 9 -21.41 -20.39 15.70
C THR A 9 -20.32 -19.66 14.94
N THR A 10 -20.58 -18.46 14.44
CA THR A 10 -19.58 -17.64 13.74
C THR A 10 -18.32 -17.45 14.58
N SER A 11 -18.48 -17.27 15.89
CA SER A 11 -17.38 -17.07 16.84
C SER A 11 -16.51 -18.33 17.02
N GLU A 12 -17.12 -19.52 17.07
CA GLU A 12 -16.40 -20.80 17.15
C GLU A 12 -15.66 -21.10 15.85
N TYR A 13 -16.26 -20.77 14.72
CA TYR A 13 -15.63 -20.88 13.39
C TYR A 13 -14.41 -19.97 13.30
N ASP A 14 -14.53 -18.69 13.69
CA ASP A 14 -13.43 -17.73 13.67
C ASP A 14 -12.28 -18.11 14.64
N ALA A 15 -12.59 -18.71 15.78
CA ALA A 15 -11.58 -19.21 16.72
C ALA A 15 -10.80 -20.39 16.14
N ILE A 16 -11.49 -21.40 15.60
CA ILE A 16 -10.88 -22.56 14.94
C ILE A 16 -10.06 -22.12 13.72
N LEU A 17 -10.57 -21.16 12.98
CA LEU A 17 -9.92 -20.54 11.85
C LEU A 17 -8.61 -19.89 12.24
N SER A 18 -8.62 -19.08 13.30
CA SER A 18 -7.42 -18.40 13.82
C SER A 18 -6.38 -19.39 14.33
N GLU A 19 -6.80 -20.46 14.96
CA GLU A 19 -5.91 -21.52 15.45
C GLU A 19 -5.28 -22.30 14.29
N HIS A 20 -6.04 -22.62 13.24
CA HIS A 20 -5.49 -23.23 12.02
C HIS A 20 -4.51 -22.34 11.27
N ILE A 21 -4.80 -21.03 11.15
CA ILE A 21 -3.87 -20.07 10.57
C ILE A 21 -2.59 -20.02 11.40
N LYS A 22 -2.71 -19.93 12.71
CA LYS A 22 -1.56 -19.86 13.62
C LYS A 22 -0.70 -21.12 13.50
N LYS A 23 -1.30 -22.29 13.58
CA LYS A 23 -0.63 -23.58 13.44
C LYS A 23 0.05 -23.71 12.08
N PHE A 24 -0.61 -23.28 11.02
CA PHE A 24 -0.04 -23.24 9.68
C PHE A 24 1.18 -22.30 9.60
N ILE A 25 1.09 -21.10 10.18
CA ILE A 25 2.23 -20.17 10.24
C ILE A 25 3.40 -20.79 11.00
N GLU A 26 3.13 -21.44 12.15
CA GLU A 26 4.16 -22.10 12.95
C GLU A 26 4.81 -23.28 12.19
N GLU A 27 4.04 -24.08 11.48
CA GLU A 27 4.55 -25.24 10.70
C GLU A 27 5.32 -24.85 9.45
N TYR A 28 5.02 -23.69 8.82
CA TYR A 28 5.60 -23.27 7.54
C TYR A 28 6.66 -22.17 7.65
N THR A 29 6.80 -21.50 8.77
CA THR A 29 7.85 -20.48 8.97
C THR A 29 9.18 -21.08 9.45
N ASP A 30 9.16 -22.26 10.05
CA ASP A 30 10.36 -22.92 10.61
C ASP A 30 11.12 -23.82 9.61
N ASP A 31 10.51 -24.20 8.50
CA ASP A 31 11.07 -25.25 7.64
C ASP A 31 11.00 -24.87 6.17
N ASN A 32 11.81 -24.19 5.57
CA ASN A 32 12.05 -24.07 4.10
C ASN A 32 11.16 -24.95 3.17
N ARG A 33 9.94 -25.33 3.61
CA ARG A 33 9.01 -26.14 2.83
C ARG A 33 8.46 -25.31 1.69
N ASP A 34 8.56 -25.84 0.49
CA ASP A 34 8.08 -25.19 -0.71
C ASP A 34 6.54 -25.00 -0.60
N ILE A 35 6.08 -23.82 -0.94
CA ILE A 35 4.64 -23.49 -1.11
C ILE A 35 3.92 -24.53 -1.96
N SER A 36 4.62 -25.15 -2.91
CA SER A 36 4.13 -26.22 -3.75
C SER A 36 3.60 -27.42 -2.94
N ASP A 37 4.26 -27.80 -1.85
CA ASP A 37 3.84 -28.91 -1.00
C ASP A 37 2.54 -28.60 -0.27
N TYR A 38 2.36 -27.34 0.11
CA TYR A 38 1.13 -26.92 0.75
C TYR A 38 -0.05 -26.82 -0.21
N ILE A 39 0.17 -26.26 -1.39
CA ILE A 39 -0.83 -26.24 -2.46
C ILE A 39 -1.23 -27.68 -2.83
N PHE A 40 -0.25 -28.60 -2.92
CA PHE A 40 -0.53 -30.00 -3.17
C PHE A 40 -1.36 -30.65 -2.05
N SER A 41 -1.08 -30.36 -0.78
CA SER A 41 -1.85 -30.88 0.36
C SER A 41 -3.30 -30.42 0.35
N ILE A 42 -3.56 -29.17 -0.10
CA ILE A 42 -4.92 -28.65 -0.28
C ILE A 42 -5.62 -29.34 -1.44
N GLN A 43 -4.94 -29.52 -2.57
CA GLN A 43 -5.50 -30.23 -3.72
C GLN A 43 -5.92 -31.66 -3.36
N GLU A 44 -5.07 -32.37 -2.62
CA GLU A 44 -5.38 -33.73 -2.14
C GLU A 44 -6.55 -33.74 -1.16
N ALA A 45 -6.65 -32.74 -0.27
CA ALA A 45 -7.79 -32.61 0.63
C ALA A 45 -9.11 -32.35 -0.12
N ILE A 46 -9.06 -31.56 -1.18
CA ILE A 46 -10.23 -31.28 -2.05
C ILE A 46 -10.64 -32.56 -2.80
N LYS A 47 -9.68 -33.29 -3.40
CA LYS A 47 -9.92 -34.55 -4.09
C LYS A 47 -10.52 -35.62 -3.18
N ALA A 48 -10.11 -35.62 -1.90
CA ALA A 48 -10.64 -36.53 -0.89
C ALA A 48 -12.06 -36.16 -0.40
N GLY A 49 -12.71 -35.17 -1.00
CA GLY A 49 -14.05 -34.71 -0.61
C GLY A 49 -14.11 -34.06 0.78
N LYS A 50 -12.94 -33.72 1.34
CA LYS A 50 -12.89 -32.95 2.58
C LYS A 50 -13.36 -31.55 2.28
N ASP A 51 -14.41 -31.13 2.97
CA ASP A 51 -15.00 -29.81 2.79
C ASP A 51 -13.96 -28.74 3.18
N VAL A 52 -13.36 -28.14 2.16
CA VAL A 52 -12.25 -27.23 2.34
C VAL A 52 -12.77 -25.83 2.17
N ASP A 53 -13.29 -25.27 3.23
CA ASP A 53 -13.47 -23.82 3.32
C ASP A 53 -12.09 -23.10 3.41
N ASN A 54 -11.00 -23.84 3.23
CA ASN A 54 -9.65 -23.39 2.96
C ASN A 54 -9.53 -22.51 1.71
N ARG A 55 -10.59 -22.36 0.90
CA ARG A 55 -10.66 -21.36 -0.18
C ARG A 55 -10.41 -19.93 0.29
N VAL A 56 -10.55 -19.66 1.57
CA VAL A 56 -10.37 -18.32 2.14
C VAL A 56 -9.14 -18.22 3.06
N LEU A 57 -8.75 -19.30 3.73
CA LEU A 57 -7.73 -19.28 4.78
C LEU A 57 -6.30 -19.16 4.26
N VAL A 58 -5.96 -20.06 3.39
CA VAL A 58 -4.64 -20.16 2.80
C VAL A 58 -4.32 -18.92 1.98
N PRO A 59 -5.25 -18.47 1.13
CA PRO A 59 -5.04 -17.26 0.38
C PRO A 59 -4.76 -16.03 1.25
N SER A 60 -5.34 -15.94 2.45
CA SER A 60 -5.11 -14.80 3.35
C SER A 60 -3.67 -14.71 3.83
N TYR A 61 -3.05 -15.84 4.13
CA TYR A 61 -1.64 -15.87 4.49
C TYR A 61 -0.76 -15.40 3.32
N PHE A 62 -0.97 -15.94 2.14
CA PHE A 62 -0.20 -15.57 0.96
C PHE A 62 -0.41 -14.11 0.56
N VAL A 63 -1.62 -13.59 0.67
CA VAL A 63 -1.89 -12.17 0.48
C VAL A 63 -1.08 -11.32 1.45
N LYS A 64 -1.01 -11.70 2.73
CA LYS A 64 -0.19 -11.01 3.74
C LYS A 64 1.30 -11.10 3.40
N THR A 65 1.78 -12.26 2.98
CA THR A 65 3.20 -12.48 2.62
C THR A 65 3.57 -11.64 1.39
N ILE A 66 2.78 -11.70 0.32
CA ILE A 66 3.00 -10.89 -0.89
C ILE A 66 2.98 -9.40 -0.54
N ARG A 67 2.03 -8.97 0.29
CA ARG A 67 1.96 -7.58 0.77
C ARG A 67 3.20 -7.19 1.55
N SER A 68 3.65 -8.01 2.49
CA SER A 68 4.87 -7.77 3.28
C SER A 68 6.10 -7.64 2.38
N LEU A 69 6.25 -8.51 1.38
CA LEU A 69 7.33 -8.42 0.39
C LEU A 69 7.24 -7.11 -0.40
N TYR A 70 6.05 -6.75 -0.85
CA TYR A 70 5.82 -5.48 -1.57
C TYR A 70 6.16 -4.26 -0.71
N GLU A 71 5.75 -4.25 0.56
CA GLU A 71 5.99 -3.15 1.51
C GLU A 71 7.46 -3.02 1.90
N LYS A 72 8.18 -4.13 2.05
CA LYS A 72 9.64 -4.14 2.26
C LYS A 72 10.39 -3.49 1.08
N GLY A 73 9.83 -3.57 -0.10
CA GLY A 73 10.39 -2.95 -1.29
C GLY A 73 11.70 -3.58 -1.76
N GLY A 74 12.25 -3.02 -2.84
CA GLY A 74 13.48 -3.52 -3.46
C GLY A 74 13.23 -4.63 -4.50
N SER A 75 14.14 -4.70 -5.50
CA SER A 75 13.96 -5.57 -6.67
C SER A 75 13.82 -7.05 -6.31
N ALA A 76 14.59 -7.54 -5.32
CA ALA A 76 14.51 -8.93 -4.89
C ALA A 76 13.13 -9.27 -4.30
N ASN A 77 12.62 -8.42 -3.40
CA ASN A 77 11.31 -8.63 -2.78
C ASN A 77 10.16 -8.52 -3.80
N TYR A 78 10.24 -7.61 -4.78
CA TYR A 78 9.23 -7.52 -5.83
C TYR A 78 9.24 -8.75 -6.74
N LYS A 79 10.42 -9.28 -7.10
CA LYS A 79 10.53 -10.53 -7.87
C LYS A 79 9.93 -11.71 -7.11
N GLU A 80 10.23 -11.80 -5.81
CA GLU A 80 9.67 -12.87 -4.98
C GLU A 80 8.16 -12.74 -4.80
N ALA A 81 7.65 -11.51 -4.66
CA ALA A 81 6.20 -11.27 -4.63
C ALA A 81 5.51 -11.70 -5.93
N VAL A 82 6.13 -11.45 -7.10
CA VAL A 82 5.62 -11.91 -8.41
C VAL A 82 5.65 -13.44 -8.48
N ARG A 83 6.80 -14.06 -8.16
CA ARG A 83 6.95 -15.52 -8.18
C ARG A 83 5.90 -16.22 -7.32
N LEU A 84 5.70 -15.72 -6.11
CA LEU A 84 4.71 -16.25 -5.18
C LEU A 84 3.29 -16.06 -5.70
N ALA A 85 2.98 -14.89 -6.26
CA ALA A 85 1.68 -14.63 -6.87
C ALA A 85 1.40 -15.60 -8.03
N ASP A 86 2.37 -15.88 -8.90
CA ASP A 86 2.23 -16.81 -10.01
C ASP A 86 1.95 -18.23 -9.55
N GLN A 87 2.68 -18.72 -8.56
CA GLN A 87 2.44 -20.03 -7.96
C GLN A 87 1.01 -20.16 -7.42
N ILE A 88 0.50 -19.12 -6.78
CA ILE A 88 -0.84 -19.15 -6.21
C ILE A 88 -1.91 -19.03 -7.31
N LEU A 89 -1.71 -18.14 -8.26
CA LEU A 89 -2.65 -17.92 -9.36
C LEU A 89 -2.75 -19.13 -10.30
N SER A 90 -1.71 -19.96 -10.43
CA SER A 90 -1.78 -21.22 -11.18
C SER A 90 -2.79 -22.22 -10.59
N ASN A 91 -3.20 -22.03 -9.34
CA ASN A 91 -4.20 -22.83 -8.63
C ASN A 91 -5.48 -22.03 -8.33
N SER A 92 -5.73 -20.96 -9.09
CA SER A 92 -6.84 -20.03 -8.87
C SER A 92 -8.25 -20.65 -8.91
N GLN A 93 -8.40 -21.80 -9.60
CA GLN A 93 -9.66 -22.55 -9.65
C GLN A 93 -10.22 -22.97 -8.27
N TYR A 94 -9.35 -22.98 -7.25
CA TYR A 94 -9.72 -23.35 -5.89
C TYR A 94 -9.92 -22.14 -4.97
N MET A 95 -9.86 -20.92 -5.52
CA MET A 95 -9.87 -19.69 -4.74
C MET A 95 -11.12 -18.86 -4.99
N HIS A 96 -11.46 -18.04 -3.99
CA HIS A 96 -12.50 -17.04 -4.15
C HIS A 96 -12.01 -15.90 -5.05
N SER A 97 -12.86 -15.40 -5.94
CA SER A 97 -12.51 -14.35 -6.92
C SER A 97 -11.92 -13.07 -6.29
N SER A 98 -12.40 -12.70 -5.11
CA SER A 98 -11.86 -11.52 -4.39
C SER A 98 -10.41 -11.67 -4.00
N VAL A 99 -9.97 -12.89 -3.67
CA VAL A 99 -8.58 -13.19 -3.32
C VAL A 99 -7.72 -13.20 -4.57
N ILE A 100 -8.18 -13.84 -5.64
CA ILE A 100 -7.52 -13.84 -6.95
C ILE A 100 -7.27 -12.41 -7.41
N ASN A 101 -8.30 -11.57 -7.38
CA ASN A 101 -8.20 -10.17 -7.78
C ASN A 101 -7.18 -9.40 -6.91
N HIS A 102 -7.12 -9.68 -5.62
CA HIS A 102 -6.18 -9.02 -4.72
C HIS A 102 -4.73 -9.44 -5.00
N ILE A 103 -4.48 -10.74 -5.20
CA ILE A 103 -3.15 -11.26 -5.54
C ILE A 103 -2.70 -10.73 -6.91
N LEU A 104 -3.58 -10.74 -7.89
CA LEU A 104 -3.31 -10.20 -9.23
C LEU A 104 -2.98 -8.71 -9.19
N PHE A 105 -3.74 -7.94 -8.40
CA PHE A 105 -3.47 -6.53 -8.19
C PHE A 105 -2.05 -6.29 -7.62
N MET A 106 -1.65 -7.05 -6.61
CA MET A 106 -0.32 -6.93 -5.99
C MET A 106 0.80 -7.42 -6.92
N LYS A 107 0.56 -8.49 -7.72
CA LYS A 107 1.46 -8.91 -8.79
C LYS A 107 1.71 -7.77 -9.77
N CYS A 108 0.65 -7.15 -10.27
CA CYS A 108 0.76 -6.03 -11.20
C CYS A 108 1.52 -4.84 -10.60
N GLN A 109 1.27 -4.50 -9.32
CA GLN A 109 2.05 -3.44 -8.65
C GLN A 109 3.54 -3.78 -8.57
N SER A 110 3.87 -5.02 -8.26
CA SER A 110 5.27 -5.50 -8.18
C SER A 110 5.95 -5.47 -9.54
N LEU A 111 5.28 -5.94 -10.60
CA LEU A 111 5.77 -5.86 -11.99
C LEU A 111 5.99 -4.41 -12.43
N ALA A 112 5.07 -3.51 -12.08
CA ALA A 112 5.22 -2.09 -12.38
C ALA A 112 6.47 -1.50 -11.70
N ARG A 113 6.75 -1.86 -10.43
CA ARG A 113 7.96 -1.45 -9.70
C ARG A 113 9.24 -2.00 -10.28
N LEU A 114 9.17 -3.17 -10.91
CA LEU A 114 10.30 -3.78 -11.63
C LEU A 114 10.50 -3.20 -13.05
N HIS A 115 9.58 -2.35 -13.52
CA HIS A 115 9.50 -1.92 -14.91
C HIS A 115 9.39 -3.10 -15.89
N ASP A 116 8.80 -4.20 -15.44
CA ASP A 116 8.67 -5.42 -16.22
C ASP A 116 7.55 -5.31 -17.25
N ARG A 117 7.83 -5.71 -18.49
CA ARG A 117 6.86 -5.68 -19.59
C ARG A 117 5.71 -6.67 -19.37
N GLU A 118 5.89 -7.69 -18.56
CA GLU A 118 4.83 -8.62 -18.20
C GLU A 118 3.66 -7.93 -17.48
N PHE A 119 3.88 -6.75 -16.92
CA PHE A 119 2.80 -5.90 -16.40
C PHE A 119 1.63 -5.79 -17.38
N PHE A 120 1.91 -5.53 -18.67
CA PHE A 120 0.87 -5.34 -19.68
C PHE A 120 0.08 -6.60 -20.03
N ASN A 121 0.63 -7.79 -19.77
CA ASN A 121 -0.11 -9.04 -19.89
C ASN A 121 -0.95 -9.29 -18.63
N ALA A 122 -0.32 -9.20 -17.46
CA ALA A 122 -0.98 -9.47 -16.19
C ALA A 122 -2.16 -8.52 -15.89
N VAL A 123 -2.05 -7.24 -16.27
CA VAL A 123 -3.10 -6.25 -15.99
C VAL A 123 -4.37 -6.47 -16.82
N ARG A 124 -4.32 -7.22 -17.93
CA ARG A 124 -5.50 -7.51 -18.76
C ARG A 124 -6.57 -8.32 -18.03
N ASP A 125 -6.16 -9.11 -17.05
CA ASP A 125 -7.05 -9.94 -16.24
C ASP A 125 -7.68 -9.16 -15.08
N VAL A 126 -7.32 -7.88 -14.92
CA VAL A 126 -7.87 -6.99 -13.89
C VAL A 126 -9.04 -6.21 -14.46
N SER A 127 -10.17 -6.21 -13.74
CA SER A 127 -11.35 -5.43 -14.13
C SER A 127 -11.23 -3.95 -13.73
N GLU A 128 -12.03 -3.10 -14.38
CA GLU A 128 -12.20 -1.70 -13.96
C GLU A 128 -12.89 -1.60 -12.58
N PRO A 129 -12.58 -0.61 -11.76
CA PRO A 129 -11.64 0.50 -12.01
C PRO A 129 -10.19 0.19 -11.61
N GLU A 130 -9.88 -0.99 -11.06
CA GLU A 130 -8.54 -1.38 -10.64
C GLU A 130 -7.56 -1.44 -11.83
N TYR A 131 -8.03 -1.84 -13.01
CA TYR A 131 -7.26 -1.77 -14.26
C TYR A 131 -6.72 -0.36 -14.52
N SER A 132 -7.61 0.64 -14.50
CA SER A 132 -7.22 2.05 -14.68
C SER A 132 -6.30 2.54 -13.58
N PHE A 133 -6.53 2.13 -12.32
CA PHE A 133 -5.64 2.46 -11.20
C PHE A 133 -4.21 1.93 -11.43
N LEU A 134 -4.08 0.67 -11.81
CA LEU A 134 -2.77 0.04 -12.07
C LEU A 134 -2.03 0.69 -13.24
N HIS A 135 -2.73 1.06 -14.30
CA HIS A 135 -2.15 1.85 -15.39
C HIS A 135 -1.66 3.22 -14.91
N GLY A 136 -2.45 3.93 -14.10
CA GLY A 136 -2.04 5.18 -13.47
C GLY A 136 -0.77 5.00 -12.64
N PHE A 137 -0.73 3.95 -11.83
CA PHE A 137 0.43 3.60 -11.03
C PHE A 137 1.68 3.32 -11.87
N TYR A 138 1.56 2.52 -12.94
CA TYR A 138 2.65 2.25 -13.87
C TYR A 138 3.15 3.52 -14.55
N TYR A 139 2.25 4.36 -15.08
CA TYR A 139 2.61 5.60 -15.74
C TYR A 139 3.26 6.60 -14.79
N ARG A 140 2.83 6.66 -13.53
CA ARG A 140 3.48 7.50 -12.51
C ARG A 140 4.92 7.06 -12.26
N ILE A 141 5.18 5.76 -12.08
CA ILE A 141 6.52 5.22 -11.85
C ILE A 141 7.42 5.46 -13.07
N THR A 142 6.88 5.32 -14.27
CA THR A 142 7.62 5.56 -15.53
C THR A 142 7.64 7.02 -15.94
N ARG A 143 7.24 7.94 -15.06
CA ARG A 143 7.26 9.40 -15.24
C ARG A 143 6.42 9.91 -16.43
N GLN A 144 5.41 9.16 -16.85
CA GLN A 144 4.44 9.56 -17.87
C GLN A 144 3.25 10.26 -17.21
N ARG A 145 3.49 11.43 -16.59
CA ARG A 145 2.53 12.16 -15.74
C ARG A 145 1.15 12.37 -16.39
N PRO A 146 1.02 12.87 -17.64
CA PRO A 146 -0.29 13.10 -18.24
C PRO A 146 -1.14 11.83 -18.32
N LYS A 147 -0.52 10.69 -18.69
CA LYS A 147 -1.21 9.39 -18.76
C LYS A 147 -1.59 8.88 -17.38
N ALA A 148 -0.75 9.13 -16.37
CA ALA A 148 -1.06 8.78 -14.98
C ALA A 148 -2.28 9.55 -14.48
N ILE A 149 -2.33 10.86 -14.69
CA ILE A 149 -3.45 11.72 -14.33
C ILE A 149 -4.73 11.24 -15.03
N GLU A 150 -4.69 11.03 -16.34
CA GLU A 150 -5.86 10.53 -17.09
C GLU A 150 -6.38 9.21 -16.53
N SER A 151 -5.48 8.28 -16.22
CA SER A 151 -5.84 6.96 -15.68
C SER A 151 -6.51 7.06 -14.31
N TYR A 152 -5.97 7.85 -13.38
CA TYR A 152 -6.58 8.07 -12.08
C TYR A 152 -7.90 8.84 -12.18
N MET A 153 -8.01 9.80 -13.08
CA MET A 153 -9.27 10.48 -13.35
C MET A 153 -10.33 9.52 -13.92
N ARG A 154 -9.93 8.49 -14.68
CA ARG A 154 -10.84 7.44 -15.13
C ARG A 154 -11.37 6.60 -13.97
N VAL A 155 -10.52 6.29 -12.98
CA VAL A 155 -10.97 5.67 -11.73
C VAL A 155 -12.00 6.55 -11.03
N LEU A 156 -11.73 7.84 -10.86
CA LEU A 156 -12.63 8.76 -10.15
C LEU A 156 -13.96 8.99 -10.86
N ARG A 157 -14.02 8.88 -12.20
CA ARG A 157 -15.31 8.89 -12.91
C ARG A 157 -16.20 7.72 -12.55
N GLN A 158 -15.62 6.55 -12.24
CA GLN A 158 -16.36 5.34 -11.85
C GLN A 158 -16.59 5.28 -10.34
N ARG A 159 -15.59 5.70 -9.55
CA ARG A 159 -15.60 5.72 -8.08
C ARG A 159 -15.14 7.09 -7.55
N PRO A 160 -16.01 8.09 -7.47
CA PRO A 160 -15.65 9.45 -7.02
C PRO A 160 -15.04 9.50 -5.61
N SER A 161 -15.30 8.49 -4.78
CA SER A 161 -14.76 8.35 -3.42
C SER A 161 -13.49 7.48 -3.35
N ASP A 162 -12.83 7.16 -4.46
CA ASP A 162 -11.57 6.42 -4.40
C ASP A 162 -10.42 7.32 -3.90
N TYR A 163 -10.18 7.25 -2.59
CA TYR A 163 -9.15 8.07 -1.93
C TYR A 163 -7.72 7.69 -2.32
N ARG A 164 -7.49 6.45 -2.80
CA ARG A 164 -6.17 6.05 -3.30
C ARG A 164 -5.81 6.85 -4.55
N SER A 165 -6.73 6.92 -5.51
CA SER A 165 -6.54 7.70 -6.74
C SER A 165 -6.43 9.20 -6.45
N LYS A 166 -7.22 9.73 -5.51
CA LYS A 166 -7.08 11.13 -5.09
C LYS A 166 -5.71 11.40 -4.47
N SER A 167 -5.22 10.52 -3.60
CA SER A 167 -3.90 10.65 -2.97
C SER A 167 -2.76 10.62 -3.99
N GLU A 168 -2.86 9.78 -5.03
CA GLU A 168 -1.89 9.73 -6.12
C GLU A 168 -1.94 10.99 -7.01
N LEU A 169 -3.14 11.52 -7.26
CA LEU A 169 -3.32 12.77 -8.00
C LEU A 169 -2.73 13.97 -7.27
N VAL A 170 -2.81 14.02 -5.93
CA VAL A 170 -2.15 15.08 -5.14
C VAL A 170 -0.67 15.18 -5.49
N LEU A 171 0.05 14.04 -5.50
CA LEU A 171 1.46 14.01 -5.83
C LEU A 171 1.74 14.45 -7.27
N LEU A 172 0.89 14.04 -8.21
CA LEU A 172 1.04 14.40 -9.62
C LEU A 172 0.78 15.88 -9.87
N TYR A 173 -0.24 16.45 -9.23
CA TYR A 173 -0.54 17.87 -9.32
C TYR A 173 0.55 18.75 -8.68
N LEU A 174 1.10 18.34 -7.52
CA LEU A 174 2.27 19.02 -6.94
C LEU A 174 3.47 19.00 -7.88
N GLN A 175 3.71 17.88 -8.56
CA GLN A 175 4.80 17.76 -9.54
C GLN A 175 4.57 18.52 -10.85
N ASN A 176 3.35 18.98 -11.10
CA ASN A 176 2.95 19.79 -12.25
C ASN A 176 2.74 21.27 -11.88
N ASP A 177 3.10 21.67 -10.66
CA ASP A 177 2.89 23.03 -10.12
C ASP A 177 1.40 23.45 -10.05
N GLU A 178 0.48 22.47 -10.08
CA GLU A 178 -0.97 22.65 -9.96
C GLU A 178 -1.39 22.66 -8.49
N HIS A 179 -0.81 23.60 -7.71
CA HIS A 179 -0.87 23.59 -6.24
C HIS A 179 -2.30 23.68 -5.67
N GLU A 180 -3.18 24.46 -6.28
CA GLU A 180 -4.56 24.61 -5.81
C GLU A 180 -5.37 23.32 -5.99
N LEU A 181 -5.19 22.61 -7.11
CA LEU A 181 -5.84 21.31 -7.32
C LEU A 181 -5.30 20.27 -6.34
N ALA A 182 -3.97 20.26 -6.14
CA ALA A 182 -3.34 19.38 -5.16
C ALA A 182 -3.88 19.63 -3.76
N LEU A 183 -3.96 20.89 -3.33
CA LEU A 183 -4.43 21.29 -2.01
C LEU A 183 -5.89 20.87 -1.75
N GLY A 184 -6.78 21.13 -2.71
CA GLY A 184 -8.19 20.75 -2.60
C GLY A 184 -8.36 19.24 -2.37
N LEU A 185 -7.69 18.42 -3.18
CA LEU A 185 -7.72 16.97 -3.03
C LEU A 185 -7.04 16.49 -1.74
N ALA A 186 -5.87 17.07 -1.39
CA ALA A 186 -5.12 16.69 -0.19
C ALA A 186 -5.93 16.94 1.07
N LYS A 187 -6.61 18.09 1.17
CA LYS A 187 -7.50 18.40 2.27
C LYS A 187 -8.63 17.39 2.38
N GLU A 188 -9.34 17.11 1.28
CA GLU A 188 -10.43 16.13 1.26
C GLU A 188 -9.98 14.74 1.73
N VAL A 189 -8.84 14.26 1.21
CA VAL A 189 -8.30 12.93 1.56
C VAL A 189 -7.84 12.90 3.02
N TYR A 190 -7.17 13.96 3.50
CA TYR A 190 -6.73 14.06 4.88
C TYR A 190 -7.91 14.08 5.86
N GLU A 191 -8.91 14.92 5.64
CA GLU A 191 -10.08 15.00 6.53
C GLU A 191 -10.80 13.66 6.67
N ARG A 192 -10.82 12.87 5.60
CA ARG A 192 -11.47 11.55 5.60
C ARG A 192 -10.63 10.46 6.25
N GLN A 193 -9.30 10.58 6.19
CA GLN A 193 -8.35 9.56 6.66
C GLN A 193 -7.22 10.20 7.48
N LYS A 194 -7.55 10.94 8.51
CA LYS A 194 -6.60 11.72 9.34
C LYS A 194 -5.45 10.89 9.93
N ASN A 195 -5.67 9.61 10.17
CA ASN A 195 -4.66 8.71 10.74
C ASN A 195 -3.72 8.07 9.69
N ASN A 196 -3.95 8.35 8.39
CA ASN A 196 -3.06 7.85 7.35
C ASN A 196 -1.86 8.80 7.19
N PRO A 197 -0.62 8.35 7.50
CA PRO A 197 0.55 9.23 7.48
C PRO A 197 0.88 9.76 6.08
N ILE A 198 0.57 9.00 5.03
CA ILE A 198 0.79 9.45 3.65
C ILE A 198 -0.10 10.66 3.34
N ASN A 199 -1.37 10.60 3.73
CA ASN A 199 -2.33 11.67 3.47
C ASN A 199 -2.00 12.92 4.30
N ALA A 200 -1.58 12.74 5.55
CA ALA A 200 -1.10 13.82 6.39
C ALA A 200 0.13 14.53 5.78
N ASN A 201 1.12 13.76 5.36
CA ASN A 201 2.33 14.29 4.71
C ASN A 201 2.02 14.97 3.36
N ASN A 202 1.12 14.41 2.55
CA ASN A 202 0.70 15.04 1.30
C ASN A 202 0.01 16.37 1.54
N TYR A 203 -0.84 16.47 2.57
CA TYR A 203 -1.50 17.72 2.91
C TYR A 203 -0.51 18.77 3.42
N LEU A 204 0.43 18.40 4.30
CA LEU A 204 1.51 19.30 4.72
C LEU A 204 2.33 19.79 3.51
N ASN A 205 2.72 18.92 2.59
CA ASN A 205 3.43 19.33 1.40
C ASN A 205 2.65 20.36 0.58
N CYS A 206 1.32 20.23 0.46
CA CYS A 206 0.50 21.26 -0.20
C CYS A 206 0.47 22.58 0.58
N LEU A 207 0.38 22.53 1.92
CA LEU A 207 0.39 23.72 2.76
C LEU A 207 1.72 24.47 2.65
N PHE A 208 2.84 23.79 2.48
CA PHE A 208 4.15 24.42 2.32
C PHE A 208 4.29 25.26 1.03
N TYR A 209 3.40 25.10 0.07
CA TYR A 209 3.34 25.96 -1.13
C TYR A 209 2.40 27.17 -0.98
N LYS A 210 1.64 27.25 0.14
CA LYS A 210 0.79 28.42 0.41
C LYS A 210 1.60 29.55 1.07
N ASP A 211 1.08 30.76 0.94
CA ASP A 211 1.51 31.89 1.76
C ASP A 211 1.03 31.68 3.20
N ASP A 212 1.88 31.99 4.16
CA ASP A 212 1.64 31.75 5.59
C ASP A 212 0.35 32.40 6.11
N ALA A 213 0.03 33.60 5.60
CA ALA A 213 -1.18 34.34 5.94
C ALA A 213 -2.50 33.59 5.59
N ASN A 214 -2.42 32.58 4.73
CA ASN A 214 -3.59 31.81 4.24
C ASN A 214 -3.67 30.41 4.88
N ILE A 215 -2.83 30.09 5.85
CA ILE A 215 -2.84 28.83 6.58
C ILE A 215 -3.54 29.05 7.92
N GLU A 216 -4.46 28.17 8.27
CA GLU A 216 -5.15 28.20 9.56
C GLU A 216 -4.13 28.04 10.70
N PRO A 217 -4.10 28.95 11.69
CA PRO A 217 -3.16 28.87 12.80
C PRO A 217 -3.28 27.51 13.53
N GLY A 218 -2.14 26.88 13.80
CA GLY A 218 -2.07 25.59 14.50
C GLY A 218 -2.34 24.35 13.65
N LEU A 219 -2.79 24.50 12.39
CA LEU A 219 -3.09 23.35 11.53
C LEU A 219 -1.84 22.52 11.19
N VAL A 220 -0.71 23.19 10.92
CA VAL A 220 0.55 22.51 10.60
C VAL A 220 1.02 21.72 11.81
N GLU A 221 0.99 22.32 12.99
CA GLU A 221 1.34 21.70 14.27
C GLU A 221 0.46 20.50 14.56
N GLU A 222 -0.88 20.63 14.40
CA GLU A 222 -1.83 19.50 14.59
C GLU A 222 -1.45 18.30 13.72
N ILE A 223 -1.15 18.54 12.44
CA ILE A 223 -0.81 17.46 11.51
C ILE A 223 0.56 16.85 11.86
N LEU A 224 1.53 17.66 12.25
CA LEU A 224 2.85 17.20 12.69
C LEU A 224 2.76 16.36 13.97
N GLU A 225 1.96 16.74 14.95
CA GLU A 225 1.72 15.96 16.16
C GLU A 225 1.10 14.58 15.85
N ARG A 226 0.17 14.51 14.89
CA ARG A 226 -0.41 13.24 14.43
C ARG A 226 0.63 12.33 13.78
N LEU A 227 1.53 12.88 12.97
CA LEU A 227 2.63 12.11 12.39
C LEU A 227 3.60 11.63 13.46
N HIS A 228 3.93 12.49 14.42
CA HIS A 228 4.85 12.17 15.51
C HIS A 228 4.29 11.09 16.45
N SER A 229 3.02 11.13 16.75
CA SER A 229 2.36 10.14 17.62
C SER A 229 2.20 8.76 16.95
N ASN A 230 2.34 8.67 15.64
CA ASN A 230 2.23 7.41 14.90
C ASN A 230 3.56 6.62 15.01
N GLN A 231 3.51 5.43 15.61
CA GLN A 231 4.67 4.58 15.86
C GLN A 231 5.24 3.86 14.61
N ALA A 232 4.54 3.94 13.47
CA ALA A 232 5.04 3.34 12.25
C ALA A 232 6.32 4.07 11.77
N GLN A 233 7.37 3.32 11.46
CA GLN A 233 8.64 3.87 10.98
C GLN A 233 8.43 4.91 9.87
N ARG A 234 7.61 4.58 8.88
CA ARG A 234 7.31 5.48 7.76
C ARG A 234 6.66 6.81 8.19
N ALA A 235 5.86 6.81 9.25
CA ALA A 235 5.28 8.03 9.79
C ALA A 235 6.34 8.91 10.46
N GLN A 236 7.30 8.30 11.16
CA GLN A 236 8.42 9.00 11.78
C GLN A 236 9.36 9.62 10.73
N GLU A 237 9.65 8.89 9.66
CA GLU A 237 10.40 9.41 8.51
C GLU A 237 9.71 10.66 7.90
N MET A 238 8.39 10.57 7.68
CA MET A 238 7.58 11.67 7.16
C MET A 238 7.54 12.84 8.15
N TYR A 239 7.45 12.58 9.45
CA TYR A 239 7.49 13.61 10.48
C TYR A 239 8.80 14.40 10.46
N CYS A 240 9.94 13.71 10.45
CA CYS A 240 11.25 14.38 10.42
C CYS A 240 11.37 15.33 9.21
N SER A 241 10.99 14.84 8.02
CA SER A 241 11.00 15.63 6.80
C SER A 241 10.05 16.83 6.85
N ALA A 242 8.80 16.62 7.27
CA ALA A 242 7.80 17.66 7.31
C ALA A 242 8.11 18.70 8.41
N LYS A 243 8.59 18.28 9.59
CA LYS A 243 8.98 19.19 10.67
C LYS A 243 10.17 20.06 10.28
N ALA A 244 11.17 19.47 9.59
CA ALA A 244 12.31 20.25 9.09
C ALA A 244 11.85 21.34 8.10
N LYS A 245 10.96 21.01 7.17
CA LYS A 245 10.38 22.00 6.24
C LYS A 245 9.59 23.10 6.98
N ALA A 246 8.83 22.72 8.02
CA ALA A 246 8.09 23.69 8.82
C ALA A 246 9.02 24.64 9.59
N LEU A 247 10.09 24.11 10.21
CA LEU A 247 11.11 24.91 10.89
C LEU A 247 11.76 25.92 9.94
N ALA A 248 12.17 25.46 8.76
CA ALA A 248 12.83 26.31 7.78
C ALA A 248 11.88 27.38 7.22
N LYS A 249 10.63 27.01 6.88
CA LYS A 249 9.69 27.91 6.22
C LYS A 249 9.01 28.89 7.17
N PHE A 250 8.47 28.41 8.29
CA PHE A 250 7.60 29.20 9.16
C PHE A 250 8.32 29.80 10.38
N GLU A 251 9.37 29.13 10.86
CA GLU A 251 10.08 29.55 12.06
C GLU A 251 11.47 30.19 11.74
N ASN A 252 11.89 30.18 10.48
CA ASN A 252 13.22 30.64 10.02
C ASN A 252 14.39 29.98 10.78
N LYS A 253 14.20 28.72 11.21
CA LYS A 253 15.15 27.92 11.97
C LYS A 253 15.87 26.92 11.08
N VAL A 254 16.68 27.42 10.17
CA VAL A 254 17.32 26.60 9.12
C VAL A 254 18.32 25.63 9.73
N GLU A 255 19.09 26.03 10.72
CA GLU A 255 20.08 25.19 11.41
C GLU A 255 19.40 24.03 12.13
N GLU A 256 18.33 24.28 12.89
CA GLU A 256 17.56 23.24 13.58
C GLU A 256 16.91 22.27 12.55
N ALA A 257 16.50 22.77 11.40
CA ALA A 257 15.95 21.94 10.32
C ALA A 257 17.02 20.98 9.76
N PHE A 258 18.25 21.44 9.56
CA PHE A 258 19.36 20.60 9.11
C PHE A 258 19.72 19.53 10.15
N GLU A 259 19.85 19.89 11.44
CA GLU A 259 20.12 18.94 12.52
C GLU A 259 19.06 17.83 12.58
N LEU A 260 17.78 18.20 12.43
CA LEU A 260 16.68 17.24 12.43
C LEU A 260 16.76 16.26 11.24
N ILE A 261 17.18 16.75 10.08
CA ILE A 261 17.36 15.93 8.88
C ILE A 261 18.54 14.99 9.03
N GLU A 262 19.70 15.47 9.50
CA GLU A 262 20.88 14.65 9.74
C GLU A 262 20.56 13.52 10.73
N LYS A 263 19.85 13.84 11.81
CA LYS A 263 19.35 12.85 12.75
C LYS A 263 18.41 11.83 12.06
N GLY A 264 17.47 12.30 11.26
CA GLY A 264 16.56 11.43 10.51
C GLY A 264 17.28 10.47 9.57
N ILE A 265 18.37 10.89 8.91
CA ILE A 265 19.20 10.02 8.05
C ILE A 265 19.90 8.93 8.88
N VAL A 266 20.35 9.26 10.09
CA VAL A 266 20.99 8.29 10.99
C VAL A 266 19.96 7.30 11.54
N ASP A 267 18.80 7.79 11.98
CA ASP A 267 17.77 6.97 12.60
C ASP A 267 17.04 6.06 11.58
N PHE A 268 17.00 6.48 10.31
CA PHE A 268 16.29 5.77 9.21
C PHE A 268 17.18 5.59 7.97
N PRO A 269 18.25 4.77 8.03
CA PRO A 269 19.24 4.65 6.95
C PRO A 269 18.67 4.10 5.63
N ASP A 270 17.51 3.45 5.67
CA ASP A 270 16.82 2.89 4.50
C ASP A 270 15.91 3.90 3.77
N ILE A 271 15.93 5.18 4.16
CA ILE A 271 15.15 6.23 3.47
C ILE A 271 15.62 6.34 2.02
N LYS A 272 14.82 5.78 1.11
CA LYS A 272 15.07 5.82 -0.35
C LYS A 272 14.60 7.11 -1.03
N TYR A 273 13.99 8.00 -0.30
CA TYR A 273 13.55 9.28 -0.84
C TYR A 273 14.52 10.36 -0.37
N PRO A 274 15.07 11.17 -1.29
CA PRO A 274 15.78 12.36 -0.87
C PRO A 274 14.76 13.23 -0.11
N VAL A 275 14.89 13.21 1.20
CA VAL A 275 14.10 14.01 2.13
C VAL A 275 14.38 15.50 1.94
N LEU A 276 15.29 15.84 1.05
CA LEU A 276 15.92 17.11 0.92
C LEU A 276 15.87 17.69 -0.48
N THR A 277 14.80 18.36 -0.78
CA THR A 277 14.86 19.65 -1.43
C THR A 277 14.31 20.66 -0.44
N LEU A 278 15.18 21.22 0.35
CA LEU A 278 14.97 22.53 0.96
C LEU A 278 14.97 23.57 -0.14
#